data_0518167ca542f8995bfcaee05c90cda2
#
_entry.id   0518167ca542f8995bfcaee05c90cda2
#
_cell.length_a   1.000
_cell.length_b   1.000
_cell.length_c   1.000
_cell.angle_alpha   90.00
_cell.angle_beta   90.00
_cell.angle_gamma   90.00
#
_symmetry.space_group_name_H-M   'P 1'
#
loop_
_entity.id
_entity.type
_entity.pdbx_description
1 polymer ?
#
loop_
_entity_poly.entity_id
_entity_poly.type
_entity_poly.pdbx_seq_one_letter_code
_entity_poly.pdbx_strand_id
1 'polypeptide(L)'
;MLVERGKEPLKGYWSIPGGIVETGEKLVEGIRREVAEETGLDVDPYFLFEIFERVIPDADGKPEYHFVLIDYLCRPLAGEAAAASDVSRVAWVAEQDLREYRLTEGTLGVIERAFAKLQR
;
A
#
# COMPACT_ATOMS: atom_id res chain seq x y z
N MET A 1 -0.21 -8.84 -0.40
CA MET A 1 -1.58 -8.32 -0.20
C MET A 1 -1.80 -7.09 -1.05
N LEU A 2 -2.81 -7.13 -1.90
CA LEU A 2 -3.28 -5.98 -2.65
C LEU A 2 -4.66 -5.58 -2.17
N VAL A 3 -4.96 -4.29 -2.25
CA VAL A 3 -6.29 -3.74 -1.97
C VAL A 3 -6.79 -2.98 -3.19
N GLU A 4 -8.10 -3.10 -3.46
CA GLU A 4 -8.75 -2.35 -4.53
C GLU A 4 -9.33 -1.07 -3.96
N ARG A 5 -9.01 0.05 -4.58
CA ARG A 5 -9.52 1.35 -4.16
C ARG A 5 -11.02 1.43 -4.41
N GLY A 6 -11.77 1.74 -3.36
CA GLY A 6 -13.22 1.86 -3.41
C GLY A 6 -13.73 3.27 -3.68
N LYS A 7 -12.84 4.26 -3.72
CA LYS A 7 -13.17 5.68 -3.91
C LYS A 7 -12.25 6.36 -4.92
N GLU A 8 -12.76 7.41 -5.55
CA GLU A 8 -11.94 8.28 -6.37
C GLU A 8 -10.92 9.05 -5.50
N PRO A 9 -9.75 9.42 -6.01
CA PRO A 9 -9.25 9.11 -7.36
C PRO A 9 -8.81 7.67 -7.50
N LEU A 10 -8.75 7.18 -8.74
CA LEU A 10 -8.28 5.84 -9.09
C LEU A 10 -9.14 4.70 -8.53
N LYS A 11 -10.45 4.93 -8.39
CA LYS A 11 -11.40 3.88 -8.01
C LYS A 11 -11.26 2.67 -8.94
N GLY A 12 -11.18 1.47 -8.36
CA GLY A 12 -11.02 0.24 -9.10
C GLY A 12 -9.57 -0.16 -9.37
N TYR A 13 -8.61 0.74 -9.14
CA TYR A 13 -7.20 0.39 -9.21
C TYR A 13 -6.79 -0.34 -7.93
N TRP A 14 -5.76 -1.17 -8.06
CA TRP A 14 -5.20 -1.92 -6.96
C TRP A 14 -3.87 -1.32 -6.51
N SER A 15 -3.63 -1.37 -5.21
CA SER A 15 -2.39 -0.87 -4.61
C SER A 15 -2.05 -1.68 -3.37
N ILE A 16 -0.91 -1.38 -2.76
CA ILE A 16 -0.59 -1.93 -1.44
C ILE A 16 -1.41 -1.18 -0.38
N PRO A 17 -1.79 -1.84 0.73
CA PRO A 17 -2.53 -1.16 1.78
C PRO A 17 -1.67 -0.11 2.48
N GLY A 18 -2.31 0.93 2.97
CA GLY A 18 -1.65 2.02 3.69
C GLY A 18 -2.47 3.29 3.68
N GLY A 19 -1.97 4.31 4.34
CA GLY A 19 -2.63 5.60 4.44
C GLY A 19 -1.74 6.64 5.08
N ILE A 20 -2.36 7.67 5.63
CA ILE A 20 -1.67 8.82 6.20
C ILE A 20 -1.39 8.59 7.69
N VAL A 21 -0.15 8.87 8.10
CA VAL A 21 0.23 8.83 9.51
C VAL A 21 -0.45 9.98 10.25
N GLU A 22 -1.08 9.66 11.38
CA GLU A 22 -1.74 10.66 12.22
C GLU A 22 -0.73 11.34 13.15
N THR A 23 -1.03 12.58 13.54
CA THR A 23 -0.18 13.35 14.46
C THR A 23 0.03 12.60 15.77
N GLY A 24 1.28 12.40 16.15
CA GLY A 24 1.64 11.68 17.38
C GLY A 24 1.79 10.19 17.21
N GLU A 25 1.44 9.66 16.03
CA GLU A 25 1.54 8.25 15.69
C GLU A 25 2.90 7.96 15.06
N LYS A 26 3.55 6.90 15.51
CA LYS A 26 4.79 6.45 14.88
C LYS A 26 4.48 5.70 13.59
N LEU A 27 5.45 5.61 12.67
CA LEU A 27 5.26 4.96 11.38
C LEU A 27 4.73 3.54 11.51
N VAL A 28 5.34 2.74 12.37
CA VAL A 28 4.92 1.34 12.58
C VAL A 28 3.49 1.26 13.11
N GLU A 29 3.13 2.14 14.03
CA GLU A 29 1.77 2.21 14.57
C GLU A 29 0.76 2.57 13.48
N GLY A 30 1.11 3.56 12.64
CA GLY A 30 0.26 3.98 11.53
C GLY A 30 0.03 2.89 10.51
N ILE A 31 1.08 2.14 10.16
CA ILE A 31 0.97 1.02 9.23
C ILE A 31 0.05 -0.06 9.81
N ARG A 32 0.26 -0.44 11.06
CA ARG A 32 -0.59 -1.46 11.71
C ARG A 32 -2.04 -1.03 11.74
N ARG A 33 -2.31 0.22 12.08
CA ARG A 33 -3.67 0.79 12.12
C ARG A 33 -4.31 0.77 10.73
N GLU A 34 -3.62 1.30 9.72
CA GLU A 34 -4.16 1.38 8.35
C GLU A 34 -4.44 0.00 7.76
N VAL A 35 -3.52 -0.94 7.93
CA VAL A 35 -3.72 -2.30 7.43
C VAL A 35 -4.91 -2.97 8.13
N ALA A 36 -5.05 -2.78 9.44
CA ALA A 36 -6.18 -3.32 10.19
C ALA A 36 -7.51 -2.71 9.72
N GLU A 37 -7.55 -1.40 9.50
CA GLU A 37 -8.75 -0.70 9.02
C GLU A 37 -9.18 -1.17 7.63
N GLU A 38 -8.21 -1.36 6.72
CA GLU A 38 -8.48 -1.69 5.33
C GLU A 38 -8.69 -3.18 5.08
N THR A 39 -8.02 -4.04 5.83
CA THR A 39 -7.97 -5.48 5.54
C THR A 39 -8.37 -6.40 6.69
N GLY A 40 -8.52 -5.86 7.89
CA GLY A 40 -8.81 -6.68 9.08
C GLY A 40 -7.63 -7.49 9.61
N LEU A 41 -6.45 -7.33 9.02
CA LEU A 41 -5.26 -8.08 9.45
C LEU A 41 -4.47 -7.32 10.51
N ASP A 42 -3.95 -8.07 11.50
CA ASP A 42 -2.89 -7.58 12.37
C ASP A 42 -1.56 -7.99 11.75
N VAL A 43 -0.68 -7.01 11.54
CA VAL A 43 0.62 -7.23 10.89
C VAL A 43 1.76 -6.70 11.74
N ASP A 44 2.94 -7.25 11.52
CA ASP A 44 4.19 -6.77 12.10
C ASP A 44 5.03 -6.10 11.01
N PRO A 45 5.10 -4.76 10.97
CA PRO A 45 6.00 -4.05 10.06
C PRO A 45 7.43 -4.19 10.59
N TYR A 46 8.18 -5.11 10.03
CA TYR A 46 9.49 -5.49 10.60
C TYR A 46 10.69 -4.88 9.88
N PHE A 47 10.50 -4.30 8.69
CA PHE A 47 11.62 -3.78 7.91
C PHE A 47 11.19 -2.60 7.05
N LEU A 48 11.85 -1.44 7.26
CA LEU A 48 11.68 -0.29 6.39
C LEU A 48 12.37 -0.63 5.07
N PHE A 49 11.56 -0.79 4.01
CA PHE A 49 12.04 -1.29 2.74
C PHE A 49 12.49 -0.18 1.82
N GLU A 50 11.65 0.83 1.62
CA GLU A 50 11.89 1.84 0.60
C GLU A 50 11.17 3.14 0.95
N ILE A 51 11.78 4.26 0.55
CA ILE A 51 11.13 5.57 0.57
C ILE A 51 10.95 5.97 -0.88
N PHE A 52 9.74 6.36 -1.24
CA PHE A 52 9.38 6.73 -2.60
C PHE A 52 8.65 8.08 -2.58
N GLU A 53 9.02 8.97 -3.50
CA GLU A 53 8.35 10.26 -3.62
C GLU A 53 7.44 10.26 -4.85
N ARG A 54 6.22 10.77 -4.66
CA ARG A 54 5.27 10.93 -5.76
C ARG A 54 4.82 12.38 -5.82
N VAL A 55 5.14 13.05 -6.93
CA VAL A 55 4.70 14.41 -7.19
C VAL A 55 3.58 14.35 -8.21
N ILE A 56 2.42 14.90 -7.87
CA ILE A 56 1.25 14.92 -8.74
C ILE A 56 1.06 16.35 -9.23
N PRO A 57 1.22 16.61 -10.56
CA PRO A 57 1.06 17.96 -11.10
C PRO A 57 -0.43 18.34 -11.23
N ASP A 58 -0.70 19.65 -11.21
CA ASP A 58 -1.97 20.21 -11.55
C ASP A 58 -2.13 20.34 -13.09
N ALA A 59 -3.22 20.96 -13.53
CA ALA A 59 -3.51 21.14 -14.95
C ALA A 59 -2.46 21.98 -15.70
N ASP A 60 -1.74 22.85 -14.98
CA ASP A 60 -0.70 23.72 -15.54
C ASP A 60 0.70 23.10 -15.46
N GLY A 61 0.81 21.85 -14.96
CA GLY A 61 2.07 21.16 -14.80
C GLY A 61 2.82 21.55 -13.54
N LYS A 62 2.24 22.35 -12.66
CA LYS A 62 2.85 22.71 -11.37
C LYS A 62 2.55 21.62 -10.32
N PRO A 63 3.47 21.35 -9.38
CA PRO A 63 3.20 20.38 -8.33
C PRO A 63 1.95 20.77 -7.52
N GLU A 64 0.97 19.90 -7.48
CA GLU A 64 -0.24 20.06 -6.65
C GLU A 64 -0.11 19.30 -5.35
N TYR A 65 0.38 18.05 -5.44
CA TYR A 65 0.62 17.20 -4.29
C TYR A 65 2.03 16.63 -4.34
N HIS A 66 2.63 16.50 -3.18
CA HIS A 66 3.94 15.87 -3.03
C HIS A 66 3.85 14.90 -1.86
N PHE A 67 3.82 13.59 -2.14
CA PHE A 67 3.74 12.55 -1.13
C PHE A 67 5.10 11.90 -0.93
N VAL A 68 5.47 11.70 0.31
CA VAL A 68 6.59 10.85 0.69
C VAL A 68 6.00 9.54 1.18
N LEU A 69 6.17 8.48 0.39
CA LEU A 69 5.63 7.16 0.70
C LEU A 69 6.73 6.33 1.36
N ILE A 70 6.41 5.78 2.52
CA ILE A 70 7.35 4.99 3.30
C ILE A 70 6.82 3.57 3.34
N ASP A 71 7.53 2.66 2.68
CA ASP A 71 7.09 1.29 2.49
C ASP A 71 7.81 0.33 3.43
N TYR A 72 7.03 -0.50 4.11
CA TYR A 72 7.54 -1.52 5.02
C TYR A 72 7.19 -2.91 4.53
N LEU A 73 8.10 -3.86 4.79
CA LEU A 73 7.77 -5.28 4.71
C LEU A 73 7.09 -5.66 6.02
N CYS A 74 5.98 -6.39 5.90
CA CYS A 74 5.17 -6.78 7.05
C CYS A 74 4.96 -8.29 7.09
N ARG A 75 4.82 -8.83 8.30
CA ARG A 75 4.40 -10.22 8.51
C ARG A 75 2.97 -10.24 9.02
N PRO A 76 2.10 -11.07 8.45
CA PRO A 76 0.77 -11.26 9.03
C PRO A 76 0.88 -12.00 10.37
N LEU A 77 0.21 -11.48 11.40
CA LEU A 77 0.21 -12.06 12.74
C LEU A 77 -1.11 -12.74 13.06
N ALA A 78 -2.24 -12.11 12.70
CA ALA A 78 -3.56 -12.61 13.06
C ALA A 78 -4.61 -12.01 12.14
N GLY A 79 -5.80 -12.61 12.14
CA GLY A 79 -6.97 -12.14 11.40
C GLY A 79 -7.13 -12.81 10.03
N GLU A 80 -8.29 -12.58 9.44
CA GLU A 80 -8.60 -13.01 8.08
C GLU A 80 -8.80 -11.79 7.21
N ALA A 81 -8.25 -11.83 6.00
CA ALA A 81 -8.34 -10.70 5.08
C ALA A 81 -9.78 -10.46 4.62
N ALA A 82 -10.28 -9.27 4.85
CA ALA A 82 -11.61 -8.84 4.41
C ALA A 82 -11.58 -7.34 4.14
N ALA A 83 -12.19 -6.92 3.03
CA ALA A 83 -12.23 -5.51 2.67
C ALA A 83 -13.05 -4.70 3.66
N ALA A 84 -12.55 -3.54 4.06
CA ALA A 84 -13.22 -2.62 4.96
C ALA A 84 -12.75 -1.18 4.67
N SER A 85 -13.38 -0.18 5.33
CA SER A 85 -13.08 1.23 5.13
C SER A 85 -13.33 1.62 3.66
N ASP A 86 -12.41 2.30 3.02
CA ASP A 86 -12.54 2.74 1.61
C ASP A 86 -11.94 1.76 0.60
N VAL A 87 -11.76 0.50 1.02
CA VAL A 87 -11.27 -0.60 0.18
C VAL A 87 -12.46 -1.48 -0.23
N SER A 88 -12.59 -1.76 -1.52
CA SER A 88 -13.71 -2.57 -2.02
C SER A 88 -13.40 -4.07 -2.07
N ARG A 89 -12.14 -4.43 -2.27
CA ARG A 89 -11.69 -5.83 -2.30
C ARG A 89 -10.26 -5.96 -1.80
N VAL A 90 -9.92 -7.15 -1.29
CA VAL A 90 -8.55 -7.50 -0.92
C VAL A 90 -8.15 -8.80 -1.61
N ALA A 91 -6.86 -8.98 -1.86
CA ALA A 91 -6.36 -10.21 -2.48
C ALA A 91 -4.94 -10.51 -2.03
N TRP A 92 -4.68 -11.78 -1.72
CA TRP A 92 -3.32 -12.30 -1.63
C TRP A 92 -2.88 -12.65 -3.05
N VAL A 93 -1.81 -12.03 -3.54
CA VAL A 93 -1.39 -12.16 -4.94
C VAL A 93 0.05 -12.64 -4.99
N ALA A 94 0.27 -13.72 -5.73
CA ALA A 94 1.61 -14.23 -5.99
C ALA A 94 2.33 -13.30 -6.98
N GLU A 95 3.66 -13.28 -6.92
CA GLU A 95 4.46 -12.40 -7.79
C GLU A 95 4.12 -12.57 -9.27
N GLN A 96 3.97 -13.80 -9.75
CA GLN A 96 3.70 -14.08 -11.16
C GLN A 96 2.32 -13.59 -11.62
N ASP A 97 1.40 -13.30 -10.71
CA ASP A 97 0.03 -12.88 -11.02
C ASP A 97 -0.17 -11.37 -10.90
N LEU A 98 0.83 -10.61 -10.49
CA LEU A 98 0.72 -9.18 -10.27
C LEU A 98 0.25 -8.42 -11.51
N ARG A 99 0.68 -8.85 -12.69
CA ARG A 99 0.37 -8.15 -13.94
C ARG A 99 -1.07 -8.36 -14.41
N GLU A 100 -1.82 -9.25 -13.76
CA GLU A 100 -3.24 -9.44 -14.01
C GLU A 100 -4.10 -8.38 -13.33
N TYR A 101 -3.50 -7.58 -12.43
CA TYR A 101 -4.19 -6.54 -11.67
C TYR A 101 -3.88 -5.17 -12.25
N ARG A 102 -4.88 -4.29 -12.22
CA ARG A 102 -4.71 -2.90 -12.64
C ARG A 102 -4.10 -2.10 -11.50
N LEU A 103 -2.76 -2.09 -11.46
CA LEU A 103 -2.02 -1.48 -10.36
C LEU A 103 -1.86 0.04 -10.55
N THR A 104 -1.85 0.77 -9.44
CA THR A 104 -1.50 2.19 -9.45
C THR A 104 -0.06 2.37 -9.92
N GLU A 105 0.24 3.55 -10.49
CA GLU A 105 1.57 3.84 -11.03
C GLU A 105 2.66 3.65 -9.98
N GLY A 106 3.72 2.95 -10.37
CA GLY A 106 4.87 2.69 -9.51
C GLY A 106 4.73 1.49 -8.58
N THR A 107 3.51 1.00 -8.36
CA THR A 107 3.25 -0.09 -7.42
C THR A 107 3.88 -1.41 -7.83
N LEU A 108 3.80 -1.77 -9.12
CA LEU A 108 4.41 -3.01 -9.60
C LEU A 108 5.91 -3.04 -9.33
N GLY A 109 6.61 -1.95 -9.65
CA GLY A 109 8.05 -1.86 -9.43
C GLY A 109 8.45 -2.01 -7.97
N VAL A 110 7.70 -1.36 -7.07
CA VAL A 110 7.93 -1.48 -5.62
C VAL A 110 7.78 -2.94 -5.17
N ILE A 111 6.71 -3.60 -5.58
CA ILE A 111 6.44 -4.98 -5.16
C ILE A 111 7.50 -5.93 -5.73
N GLU A 112 7.89 -5.76 -7.00
CA GLU A 112 8.93 -6.58 -7.61
C GLU A 112 10.26 -6.44 -6.88
N ARG A 113 10.65 -5.22 -6.49
CA ARG A 113 11.85 -4.98 -5.71
C ARG A 113 11.76 -5.62 -4.32
N ALA A 114 10.56 -5.60 -3.72
CA ALA A 114 10.34 -6.23 -2.42
C ALA A 114 10.53 -7.75 -2.50
N PHE A 115 9.97 -8.39 -3.53
CA PHE A 115 10.18 -9.82 -3.73
C PHE A 115 11.66 -10.15 -3.97
N ALA A 116 12.35 -9.36 -4.76
CA ALA A 116 13.79 -9.55 -4.99
C ALA A 116 14.59 -9.45 -3.70
N LYS A 117 14.22 -8.52 -2.81
CA LYS A 117 14.85 -8.36 -1.49
C LYS A 117 14.63 -9.59 -0.60
N LEU A 118 13.41 -10.15 -0.62
CA LEU A 118 13.06 -11.31 0.19
C LEU A 118 13.73 -12.62 -0.26
N GLN A 119 14.15 -12.69 -1.52
CA GLN A 119 14.79 -13.87 -2.10
C GLN A 119 16.30 -13.93 -1.86
N ARG A 120 16.87 -12.98 -1.17
CA ARG A 120 18.30 -12.93 -0.87
C ARG A 120 18.64 -13.64 0.43
#